data_6d40567bcf9e0d980a9087c07aecd4a7
#
_entry.id   6d40567bcf9e0d980a9087c07aecd4a7
#
_cell.length_a   1.000
_cell.length_b   1.000
_cell.length_c   1.000
_cell.angle_alpha   90.00
_cell.angle_beta   90.00
_cell.angle_gamma   90.00
#
_symmetry.space_group_name_H-M   'P 1'
#
loop_
_entity.id
_entity.type
_entity.pdbx_description
1 polymer ?
#
loop_
_entity_poly.entity_id
_entity_poly.type
_entity_poly.pdbx_seq_one_letter_code
_entity_poly.pdbx_strand_id
1 'polypeptide(L)'
;MRNLCLHLIKYISLASIIWVSSAFKATAQMVKGEICDSSLSKKAYIIYNPEKGGDQFDGVEDRLQIDDKGRFSYDARRLGDRTFCPAYLILGDGSEWQFMLKPSSTLQVKVEKKKGNTEVTFSGKDAEASNFMKHYGKLYDYQVFFPYEGEKRVLAGQDSIKVLEDGYQTLAKEVKKVKDVEMRSFLAQLNEGARINFLTRLIAKKDPRQKDLLAQIDINNWIGLYNYLPQCVVRASMDPKLDECFGKDMTDFGLAYMQVIKEKVTDPTVLHALLDVCGEYTLTYGKDIADVDRFWKSYCEMAGGDSTLIKKYQDKVVAIKAIKKGKEAPDFTFSDRDGKSYHLKDFRGKVLYIDCWATWCGPCCKEIPFLEKRVEEYKDNDKVRFISISMDSNKQAWMNKLDKDKPQWEQFSVSKEEHKALSKAYGISGIPRFLVINANGTIANGDAFRPSDEKFHEQLDEIINGN
;
A
#
# COMPACT_ATOMS: atom_id res chain seq x y z
N MET A 1 56.25 -28.96 11.78
CA MET A 1 55.82 -28.80 10.36
C MET A 1 54.29 -28.76 10.13
N ARG A 2 53.46 -28.83 11.17
CA ARG A 2 51.98 -28.76 11.03
C ARG A 2 51.38 -27.35 11.22
N ASN A 3 52.14 -26.42 11.76
CA ASN A 3 51.66 -25.05 12.03
C ASN A 3 52.07 -24.02 10.97
N LEU A 4 52.92 -24.38 9.98
CA LEU A 4 53.28 -23.46 8.88
C LEU A 4 52.31 -23.51 7.70
N CYS A 5 51.59 -24.62 7.48
CA CYS A 5 50.60 -24.72 6.41
C CYS A 5 49.26 -23.99 6.69
N LEU A 6 48.90 -23.81 7.95
CA LEU A 6 47.64 -23.13 8.31
C LEU A 6 47.72 -21.58 8.23
N HIS A 7 48.94 -21.02 8.27
CA HIS A 7 49.13 -19.57 8.09
C HIS A 7 49.20 -19.15 6.62
N LEU A 8 49.69 -20.03 5.72
CA LEU A 8 49.69 -19.69 4.27
C LEU A 8 48.31 -19.78 3.63
N ILE A 9 47.44 -20.65 4.12
CA ILE A 9 46.06 -20.78 3.61
C ILE A 9 45.19 -19.55 4.02
N LYS A 10 45.46 -18.92 5.18
CA LYS A 10 44.77 -17.69 5.59
C LYS A 10 45.17 -16.43 4.78
N TYR A 11 46.39 -16.36 4.29
CA TYR A 11 46.87 -15.24 3.51
C TYR A 11 46.51 -15.35 2.02
N ILE A 12 46.33 -16.54 1.48
CA ILE A 12 45.89 -16.74 0.09
C ILE A 12 44.38 -16.49 -0.05
N SER A 13 43.56 -16.79 0.99
CA SER A 13 42.13 -16.53 0.97
C SER A 13 41.78 -15.03 1.14
N LEU A 14 42.58 -14.23 1.87
CA LEU A 14 42.36 -12.79 1.98
C LEU A 14 42.85 -12.00 0.76
N ALA A 15 43.96 -12.45 0.15
CA ALA A 15 44.45 -11.79 -1.08
C ALA A 15 43.56 -12.05 -2.30
N SER A 16 42.95 -13.23 -2.41
CA SER A 16 42.00 -13.55 -3.48
C SER A 16 40.64 -12.89 -3.28
N ILE A 17 40.19 -12.65 -2.04
CA ILE A 17 38.95 -11.90 -1.77
C ILE A 17 39.14 -10.40 -2.05
N ILE A 18 40.33 -9.85 -1.83
CA ILE A 18 40.62 -8.44 -2.13
C ILE A 18 40.80 -8.20 -3.65
N TRP A 19 41.25 -9.22 -4.42
CA TRP A 19 41.40 -9.10 -5.88
C TRP A 19 40.10 -9.34 -6.66
N VAL A 20 39.17 -10.15 -6.13
CA VAL A 20 37.84 -10.35 -6.74
C VAL A 20 36.94 -9.12 -6.48
N SER A 21 37.12 -8.39 -5.37
CA SER A 21 36.34 -7.18 -5.10
C SER A 21 36.80 -5.94 -5.90
N SER A 22 37.97 -5.99 -6.55
CA SER A 22 38.47 -4.87 -7.39
C SER A 22 38.23 -5.04 -8.90
N ALA A 23 37.76 -6.21 -9.36
CA ALA A 23 37.53 -6.47 -10.78
C ALA A 23 36.07 -6.29 -11.24
N PHE A 24 35.09 -6.19 -10.33
CA PHE A 24 33.74 -5.78 -10.64
C PHE A 24 33.48 -4.35 -10.13
N LYS A 25 34.16 -3.37 -10.69
CA LYS A 25 33.54 -2.05 -10.87
C LYS A 25 32.47 -2.22 -11.95
N ALA A 26 31.32 -2.80 -11.61
CA ALA A 26 30.14 -2.59 -12.41
C ALA A 26 30.02 -1.09 -12.59
N THR A 27 30.09 -0.62 -13.82
CA THR A 27 29.86 0.78 -14.16
C THR A 27 28.42 1.07 -13.74
N ALA A 28 28.28 1.77 -12.62
CA ALA A 28 26.95 2.10 -12.12
C ALA A 28 26.19 2.88 -13.18
N GLN A 29 24.90 2.64 -13.26
CA GLN A 29 24.05 3.45 -14.13
C GLN A 29 24.14 4.89 -13.66
N MET A 30 24.49 5.79 -14.54
CA MET A 30 24.33 7.23 -14.34
C MET A 30 23.10 7.69 -15.08
N VAL A 31 22.09 8.11 -14.33
CA VAL A 31 21.00 8.92 -14.86
C VAL A 31 21.45 10.36 -14.75
N LYS A 32 21.62 11.05 -15.87
CA LYS A 32 21.93 12.47 -15.92
C LYS A 32 20.73 13.23 -16.43
N GLY A 33 20.45 14.40 -15.86
CA GLY A 33 19.31 15.15 -16.34
C GLY A 33 19.36 16.62 -16.02
N GLU A 34 18.39 17.30 -16.60
CA GLU A 34 18.13 18.73 -16.40
C GLU A 34 16.64 18.93 -16.17
N ILE A 35 16.30 19.64 -15.11
CA ILE A 35 14.94 20.09 -14.79
C ILE A 35 14.91 21.60 -15.02
N CYS A 36 14.35 22.01 -16.17
CA CYS A 36 14.40 23.40 -16.64
C CYS A 36 13.51 24.36 -15.83
N ASP A 37 12.59 23.84 -15.02
CA ASP A 37 11.68 24.63 -14.18
C ASP A 37 11.99 24.42 -12.70
N SER A 38 12.31 25.51 -11.99
CA SER A 38 12.69 25.48 -10.58
C SER A 38 11.55 25.02 -9.66
N SER A 39 10.29 25.14 -10.05
CA SER A 39 9.17 24.64 -9.28
C SER A 39 9.12 23.12 -9.27
N LEU A 40 9.59 22.45 -10.33
CA LEU A 40 9.64 21.01 -10.47
C LEU A 40 10.83 20.38 -9.73
N SER A 41 11.93 21.15 -9.56
CA SER A 41 13.18 20.65 -8.94
C SER A 41 13.14 20.59 -7.41
N LYS A 42 12.32 21.42 -6.75
CA LYS A 42 12.34 21.62 -5.28
C LYS A 42 12.10 20.33 -4.46
N LYS A 43 11.38 19.35 -5.00
CA LYS A 43 11.04 18.07 -4.34
C LYS A 43 11.18 16.91 -5.32
N ALA A 44 12.18 16.93 -6.21
CA ALA A 44 12.37 15.85 -7.15
C ALA A 44 13.13 14.68 -6.51
N TYR A 45 12.62 13.46 -6.71
CA TYR A 45 13.22 12.23 -6.20
C TYR A 45 12.96 11.05 -7.12
N ILE A 46 13.75 9.99 -6.96
CA ILE A 46 13.59 8.72 -7.66
C ILE A 46 13.16 7.67 -6.68
N ILE A 47 12.09 6.93 -7.01
CA ILE A 47 11.63 5.75 -6.26
C ILE A 47 11.84 4.51 -7.11
N TYR A 48 12.36 3.44 -6.50
CA TYR A 48 12.44 2.11 -7.09
C TYR A 48 12.54 1.04 -6.01
N ASN A 49 12.12 -0.19 -6.31
CA ASN A 49 12.32 -1.30 -5.39
C ASN A 49 13.41 -2.24 -5.91
N PRO A 50 14.55 -2.39 -5.21
CA PRO A 50 15.62 -3.29 -5.60
C PRO A 50 15.25 -4.77 -5.42
N GLU A 51 14.23 -5.10 -4.61
CA GLU A 51 13.78 -6.46 -4.39
C GLU A 51 12.87 -6.93 -5.54
N LYS A 52 13.13 -8.15 -6.02
CA LYS A 52 12.29 -8.75 -7.06
C LYS A 52 10.94 -9.14 -6.47
N GLY A 53 9.86 -8.54 -6.99
CA GLY A 53 8.50 -8.78 -6.50
C GLY A 53 8.08 -7.90 -5.30
N GLY A 54 8.96 -7.06 -4.78
CA GLY A 54 8.62 -6.13 -3.71
C GLY A 54 7.66 -5.01 -4.17
N ASP A 55 6.85 -4.48 -3.25
CA ASP A 55 5.99 -3.33 -3.53
C ASP A 55 6.86 -2.11 -3.88
N GLN A 56 6.44 -1.36 -4.90
CA GLN A 56 7.14 -0.14 -5.31
C GLN A 56 7.17 0.94 -4.21
N PHE A 57 6.21 0.94 -3.30
CA PHE A 57 6.12 1.90 -2.20
C PHE A 57 6.97 1.53 -0.98
N ASP A 58 7.41 0.27 -0.88
CA ASP A 58 8.37 -0.19 0.15
C ASP A 58 9.82 -0.06 -0.32
N GLY A 59 10.05 0.64 -1.43
CA GLY A 59 11.33 0.76 -2.09
C GLY A 59 12.26 1.84 -1.55
N VAL A 60 13.32 2.07 -2.29
CA VAL A 60 14.28 3.15 -2.05
C VAL A 60 13.70 4.45 -2.60
N GLU A 61 13.66 5.49 -1.75
CA GLU A 61 13.36 6.87 -2.12
C GLU A 61 14.64 7.70 -2.01
N ASP A 62 15.17 8.12 -3.15
CA ASP A 62 16.38 8.93 -3.20
C ASP A 62 16.08 10.34 -3.74
N ARG A 63 16.26 11.35 -2.89
CA ARG A 63 16.12 12.75 -3.29
C ARG A 63 17.24 13.16 -4.24
N LEU A 64 16.87 13.76 -5.36
CA LEU A 64 17.85 14.26 -6.34
C LEU A 64 18.60 15.49 -5.82
N GLN A 65 19.93 15.46 -5.98
CA GLN A 65 20.78 16.64 -5.78
C GLN A 65 20.83 17.41 -7.09
N ILE A 66 20.22 18.58 -7.11
CA ILE A 66 20.05 19.40 -8.31
C ILE A 66 20.83 20.70 -8.12
N ASP A 67 21.68 21.04 -9.10
CA ASP A 67 22.49 22.27 -9.08
C ASP A 67 21.64 23.51 -9.45
N ASP A 68 22.26 24.71 -9.32
CA ASP A 68 21.60 25.98 -9.63
C ASP A 68 21.18 26.13 -11.10
N LYS A 69 21.67 25.28 -11.97
CA LYS A 69 21.31 25.21 -13.40
C LYS A 69 20.26 24.15 -13.69
N GLY A 70 19.66 23.53 -12.66
CA GLY A 70 18.66 22.50 -12.78
C GLY A 70 19.22 21.12 -13.14
N ARG A 71 20.54 20.91 -13.12
CA ARG A 71 21.17 19.64 -13.53
C ARG A 71 21.34 18.70 -12.36
N PHE A 72 21.21 17.40 -12.63
CA PHE A 72 21.45 16.34 -11.66
C PHE A 72 22.19 15.17 -12.28
N SER A 73 22.80 14.37 -11.40
CA SER A 73 23.39 13.07 -11.73
C SER A 73 22.99 12.09 -10.63
N TYR A 74 22.47 10.94 -11.02
CA TYR A 74 22.02 9.91 -10.09
C TYR A 74 22.70 8.57 -10.41
N ASP A 75 23.18 7.91 -9.37
CA ASP A 75 23.90 6.65 -9.44
C ASP A 75 23.06 5.56 -8.79
N ALA A 76 22.56 4.63 -9.60
CA ALA A 76 21.68 3.54 -9.15
C ALA A 76 22.46 2.32 -8.58
N ARG A 77 23.53 2.54 -7.79
CA ARG A 77 24.35 1.45 -7.22
C ARG A 77 23.60 0.50 -6.32
N ARG A 78 22.39 0.83 -5.89
CA ARG A 78 21.59 0.06 -4.96
C ARG A 78 20.66 -0.96 -5.63
N LEU A 79 20.85 -1.26 -6.91
CA LEU A 79 20.00 -2.25 -7.60
C LEU A 79 20.29 -3.71 -7.18
N GLY A 80 21.27 -3.95 -6.32
CA GLY A 80 21.66 -5.31 -5.93
C GLY A 80 22.11 -6.12 -7.15
N ASP A 81 21.63 -7.34 -7.24
CA ASP A 81 21.94 -8.26 -8.36
C ASP A 81 21.01 -8.09 -9.57
N ARG A 82 20.14 -7.08 -9.58
CA ARG A 82 19.20 -6.85 -10.70
C ARG A 82 19.91 -6.28 -11.91
N THR A 83 19.61 -6.86 -13.06
CA THR A 83 20.11 -6.40 -14.38
C THR A 83 19.43 -5.10 -14.82
N PHE A 84 18.19 -4.85 -14.36
CA PHE A 84 17.41 -3.62 -14.54
C PHE A 84 16.28 -3.53 -13.50
N CYS A 85 15.74 -2.33 -13.32
CA CYS A 85 14.63 -2.07 -12.39
C CYS A 85 13.73 -0.96 -12.92
N PRO A 86 12.40 -1.15 -12.94
CA PRO A 86 11.45 -0.06 -13.11
C PRO A 86 11.59 0.96 -11.98
N ALA A 87 11.47 2.24 -12.33
CA ALA A 87 11.60 3.35 -11.40
C ALA A 87 10.62 4.48 -11.73
N TYR A 88 10.40 5.36 -10.76
CA TYR A 88 9.59 6.55 -10.90
C TYR A 88 10.44 7.78 -10.64
N LEU A 89 10.35 8.76 -11.51
CA LEU A 89 10.80 10.13 -11.27
C LEU A 89 9.60 10.92 -10.78
N ILE A 90 9.65 11.39 -9.54
CA ILE A 90 8.63 12.24 -8.95
C ILE A 90 9.13 13.67 -8.96
N LEU A 91 8.29 14.61 -9.38
CA LEU A 91 8.63 16.01 -9.53
C LEU A 91 7.91 16.89 -8.50
N GLY A 92 8.34 18.13 -8.37
CA GLY A 92 7.84 19.07 -7.37
C GLY A 92 6.36 19.44 -7.50
N ASP A 93 5.75 19.22 -8.67
CA ASP A 93 4.32 19.39 -8.92
C ASP A 93 3.50 18.11 -8.63
N GLY A 94 4.15 17.06 -8.14
CA GLY A 94 3.53 15.76 -7.86
C GLY A 94 3.37 14.87 -9.09
N SER A 95 3.84 15.28 -10.27
CA SER A 95 3.80 14.42 -11.45
C SER A 95 4.79 13.27 -11.34
N GLU A 96 4.37 12.09 -11.82
CA GLU A 96 5.08 10.81 -11.72
C GLU A 96 5.40 10.29 -13.13
N TRP A 97 6.67 9.93 -13.35
CA TRP A 97 7.14 9.48 -14.65
C TRP A 97 7.89 8.17 -14.54
N GLN A 98 7.33 7.13 -15.13
CA GLN A 98 7.95 5.80 -15.13
C GLN A 98 9.11 5.73 -16.11
N PHE A 99 10.19 5.08 -15.70
CA PHE A 99 11.34 4.83 -16.53
C PHE A 99 12.10 3.56 -16.10
N MET A 100 13.14 3.19 -16.84
CA MET A 100 13.90 1.97 -16.56
C MET A 100 15.31 2.32 -16.06
N LEU A 101 15.67 1.84 -14.87
CA LEU A 101 17.04 1.83 -14.37
C LEU A 101 17.76 0.59 -14.84
N LYS A 102 18.97 0.73 -15.38
CA LYS A 102 19.85 -0.37 -15.81
C LYS A 102 21.30 -0.05 -15.48
N PRO A 103 21.98 -0.86 -14.65
CA PRO A 103 23.42 -0.75 -14.45
C PRO A 103 24.15 -0.78 -15.80
N SER A 104 25.23 -0.02 -15.96
CA SER A 104 25.97 0.10 -17.22
C SER A 104 25.31 0.90 -18.37
N SER A 105 24.14 1.47 -18.18
CA SER A 105 23.53 2.41 -19.12
C SER A 105 23.84 3.87 -18.74
N THR A 106 23.70 4.79 -19.69
CA THR A 106 23.68 6.23 -19.41
C THR A 106 22.40 6.82 -19.98
N LEU A 107 21.45 7.07 -19.09
CA LEU A 107 20.17 7.68 -19.43
C LEU A 107 20.25 9.18 -19.28
N GLN A 108 19.84 9.93 -20.30
CA GLN A 108 19.68 11.38 -20.26
C GLN A 108 18.21 11.70 -20.05
N VAL A 109 17.92 12.55 -19.07
CA VAL A 109 16.56 12.97 -18.71
C VAL A 109 16.44 14.48 -18.86
N LYS A 110 15.50 14.95 -19.66
CA LYS A 110 15.16 16.37 -19.74
C LYS A 110 13.71 16.56 -19.31
N VAL A 111 13.53 17.48 -18.33
CA VAL A 111 12.22 17.86 -17.81
C VAL A 111 11.98 19.33 -18.13
N GLU A 112 10.88 19.60 -18.82
CA GLU A 112 10.50 20.96 -19.23
C GLU A 112 8.99 21.16 -19.15
N LYS A 113 8.53 22.41 -18.97
CA LYS A 113 7.11 22.75 -19.13
C LYS A 113 6.85 23.20 -20.55
N LYS A 114 5.88 22.54 -21.21
CA LYS A 114 5.38 22.93 -22.53
C LYS A 114 3.87 23.20 -22.46
N LYS A 115 3.48 24.42 -22.81
CA LYS A 115 2.07 24.87 -22.76
C LYS A 115 1.40 24.57 -21.40
N GLY A 116 2.16 24.76 -20.31
CA GLY A 116 1.68 24.52 -18.93
C GLY A 116 1.75 23.08 -18.43
N ASN A 117 2.04 22.11 -19.31
CA ASN A 117 2.18 20.70 -18.93
C ASN A 117 3.63 20.31 -18.73
N THR A 118 3.90 19.48 -17.74
CA THR A 118 5.22 18.89 -17.53
C THR A 118 5.48 17.81 -18.57
N GLU A 119 6.61 17.87 -19.25
CA GLU A 119 7.09 16.88 -20.21
C GLU A 119 8.45 16.34 -19.80
N VAL A 120 8.60 15.00 -19.84
CA VAL A 120 9.87 14.32 -19.63
C VAL A 120 10.30 13.61 -20.91
N THR A 121 11.55 13.81 -21.29
CA THR A 121 12.18 13.18 -22.45
C THR A 121 13.35 12.33 -21.99
N PHE A 122 13.37 11.08 -22.44
CA PHE A 122 14.47 10.14 -22.22
C PHE A 122 15.28 9.97 -23.49
N SER A 123 16.62 10.06 -23.37
CA SER A 123 17.56 9.88 -24.48
C SER A 123 18.84 9.18 -23.99
N GLY A 124 19.74 8.81 -24.92
CA GLY A 124 20.96 8.08 -24.60
C GLY A 124 20.80 6.56 -24.76
N LYS A 125 21.78 5.83 -24.22
CA LYS A 125 21.80 4.37 -24.32
C LYS A 125 20.64 3.75 -23.52
N ASP A 126 19.94 2.80 -24.12
CA ASP A 126 18.76 2.11 -23.55
C ASP A 126 17.55 3.03 -23.25
N ALA A 127 17.48 4.22 -23.86
CA ALA A 127 16.35 5.14 -23.69
C ALA A 127 15.03 4.60 -24.23
N GLU A 128 15.08 3.64 -25.17
CA GLU A 128 13.89 3.00 -25.75
C GLU A 128 13.02 2.35 -24.66
N ALA A 129 13.63 1.69 -23.67
CA ALA A 129 12.91 1.09 -22.56
C ALA A 129 12.24 2.15 -21.65
N SER A 130 12.93 3.25 -21.37
CA SER A 130 12.38 4.35 -20.56
C SER A 130 11.28 5.12 -21.31
N ASN A 131 11.39 5.28 -22.62
CA ASN A 131 10.33 5.86 -23.44
C ASN A 131 9.11 4.94 -23.50
N PHE A 132 9.31 3.63 -23.61
CA PHE A 132 8.24 2.66 -23.45
C PHE A 132 7.54 2.83 -22.08
N MET A 133 8.28 2.83 -20.97
CA MET A 133 7.71 2.98 -19.63
C MET A 133 6.91 4.27 -19.46
N LYS A 134 7.39 5.37 -20.03
CA LYS A 134 6.65 6.65 -20.05
C LYS A 134 5.30 6.53 -20.78
N HIS A 135 5.28 5.92 -21.95
CA HIS A 135 4.04 5.74 -22.72
C HIS A 135 3.13 4.70 -22.10
N TYR A 136 3.72 3.64 -21.52
CA TYR A 136 3.07 2.64 -20.73
C TYR A 136 2.31 3.25 -19.53
N GLY A 137 2.99 4.08 -18.71
CA GLY A 137 2.37 4.77 -17.60
C GLY A 137 1.21 5.68 -18.01
N LYS A 138 1.31 6.32 -19.19
CA LYS A 138 0.21 7.12 -19.76
C LYS A 138 -0.98 6.28 -20.20
N LEU A 139 -0.73 5.17 -20.91
CA LEU A 139 -1.82 4.31 -21.41
C LEU A 139 -2.55 3.63 -20.27
N TYR A 140 -1.79 3.08 -19.32
CA TYR A 140 -2.33 2.30 -18.20
C TYR A 140 -2.58 3.13 -16.94
N ASP A 141 -2.72 4.44 -17.09
CA ASP A 141 -3.27 5.28 -16.03
C ASP A 141 -4.74 4.90 -15.80
N TYR A 142 -5.03 4.57 -14.56
CA TYR A 142 -6.37 4.15 -14.17
C TYR A 142 -7.44 5.22 -14.45
N GLN A 143 -7.07 6.50 -14.44
CA GLN A 143 -7.95 7.62 -14.78
C GLN A 143 -8.43 7.59 -16.24
N VAL A 144 -7.63 7.03 -17.16
CA VAL A 144 -7.99 6.93 -18.58
C VAL A 144 -9.23 6.05 -18.78
N PHE A 145 -9.32 4.96 -18.03
CA PHE A 145 -10.37 3.95 -18.19
C PHE A 145 -11.46 4.03 -17.11
N PHE A 146 -11.12 4.58 -15.95
CA PHE A 146 -11.99 4.67 -14.79
C PHE A 146 -11.90 6.07 -14.15
N PRO A 147 -12.31 7.13 -14.85
CA PRO A 147 -12.29 8.48 -14.32
C PRO A 147 -13.24 8.61 -13.14
N TYR A 148 -13.09 9.70 -12.37
CA TYR A 148 -14.02 10.06 -11.32
C TYR A 148 -15.15 10.92 -11.89
N GLU A 149 -16.40 10.56 -11.58
CA GLU A 149 -17.57 11.44 -11.68
C GLU A 149 -18.08 11.73 -10.25
N GLY A 150 -17.77 12.92 -9.73
CA GLY A 150 -17.96 13.24 -8.32
C GLY A 150 -17.06 12.37 -7.43
N GLU A 151 -17.65 11.62 -6.51
CA GLU A 151 -16.91 10.71 -5.61
C GLU A 151 -16.82 9.27 -6.12
N LYS A 152 -17.46 8.94 -7.23
CA LYS A 152 -17.53 7.57 -7.78
C LYS A 152 -16.65 7.42 -9.00
N ARG A 153 -16.00 6.27 -9.14
CA ARG A 153 -15.34 5.89 -10.38
C ARG A 153 -16.35 5.29 -11.33
N VAL A 154 -16.27 5.69 -12.59
CA VAL A 154 -17.14 5.24 -13.68
C VAL A 154 -16.31 4.67 -14.82
N LEU A 155 -16.92 3.86 -15.67
CA LEU A 155 -16.27 3.39 -16.91
C LEU A 155 -16.22 4.54 -17.93
N ALA A 156 -15.07 4.79 -18.52
CA ALA A 156 -14.89 5.77 -19.57
C ALA A 156 -15.45 5.24 -20.90
N GLY A 157 -16.76 5.33 -21.11
CA GLY A 157 -17.42 5.13 -22.40
C GLY A 157 -17.17 3.81 -23.18
N GLN A 158 -17.89 3.63 -24.30
CA GLN A 158 -17.88 2.38 -25.08
C GLN A 158 -16.56 2.10 -25.81
N ASP A 159 -15.74 3.10 -26.11
CA ASP A 159 -14.50 2.93 -26.86
C ASP A 159 -13.28 2.52 -26.03
N SER A 160 -13.44 2.34 -24.70
CA SER A 160 -12.32 2.05 -23.80
C SER A 160 -11.55 0.79 -24.18
N ILE A 161 -12.22 -0.28 -24.63
CA ILE A 161 -11.55 -1.51 -25.10
C ILE A 161 -10.73 -1.22 -26.35
N LYS A 162 -11.26 -0.44 -27.29
CA LYS A 162 -10.55 -0.07 -28.51
C LYS A 162 -9.32 0.78 -28.20
N VAL A 163 -9.45 1.78 -27.32
CA VAL A 163 -8.32 2.61 -26.87
C VAL A 163 -7.24 1.77 -26.23
N LEU A 164 -7.62 0.81 -25.38
CA LEU A 164 -6.70 -0.13 -24.75
C LEU A 164 -5.96 -0.98 -25.78
N GLU A 165 -6.67 -1.60 -26.71
CA GLU A 165 -6.07 -2.51 -27.71
C GLU A 165 -5.17 -1.76 -28.70
N ASP A 166 -5.59 -0.58 -29.19
CA ASP A 166 -4.77 0.25 -30.07
C ASP A 166 -3.49 0.74 -29.35
N GLY A 167 -3.61 1.12 -28.09
CA GLY A 167 -2.49 1.50 -27.23
C GLY A 167 -1.52 0.33 -26.99
N TYR A 168 -2.06 -0.84 -26.64
CA TYR A 168 -1.29 -2.08 -26.48
C TYR A 168 -0.47 -2.41 -27.73
N GLN A 169 -1.08 -2.37 -28.93
CA GLN A 169 -0.39 -2.63 -30.19
C GLN A 169 0.72 -1.59 -30.47
N THR A 170 0.49 -0.35 -30.09
CA THR A 170 1.50 0.72 -30.21
C THR A 170 2.70 0.43 -29.32
N LEU A 171 2.46 0.10 -28.04
CA LEU A 171 3.51 -0.29 -27.10
C LEU A 171 4.24 -1.56 -27.51
N ALA A 172 3.55 -2.56 -28.08
CA ALA A 172 4.17 -3.77 -28.60
C ALA A 172 5.18 -3.50 -29.74
N LYS A 173 4.93 -2.45 -30.55
CA LYS A 173 5.89 -1.99 -31.57
C LYS A 173 7.11 -1.29 -30.92
N GLU A 174 6.91 -0.56 -29.83
CA GLU A 174 8.01 0.08 -29.10
C GLU A 174 8.91 -0.94 -28.42
N VAL A 175 8.33 -1.96 -27.79
CA VAL A 175 9.08 -3.07 -27.18
C VAL A 175 10.08 -3.70 -28.15
N LYS A 176 9.69 -3.87 -29.43
CA LYS A 176 10.57 -4.45 -30.46
C LYS A 176 11.84 -3.63 -30.71
N LYS A 177 11.86 -2.34 -30.37
CA LYS A 177 13.03 -1.45 -30.51
C LYS A 177 14.06 -1.66 -29.41
N VAL A 178 13.68 -2.24 -28.27
CA VAL A 178 14.56 -2.49 -27.12
C VAL A 178 15.55 -3.59 -27.50
N LYS A 179 16.85 -3.25 -27.46
CA LYS A 179 17.93 -4.15 -27.90
C LYS A 179 18.24 -5.24 -26.91
N ASP A 180 18.19 -4.92 -25.61
CA ASP A 180 18.39 -5.88 -24.53
C ASP A 180 17.29 -6.94 -24.53
N VAL A 181 17.67 -8.21 -24.68
CA VAL A 181 16.72 -9.32 -24.86
C VAL A 181 15.91 -9.59 -23.61
N GLU A 182 16.55 -9.57 -22.43
CA GLU A 182 15.90 -9.82 -21.14
C GLU A 182 14.91 -8.69 -20.82
N MET A 183 15.35 -7.44 -20.96
CA MET A 183 14.51 -6.27 -20.76
C MET A 183 13.35 -6.23 -21.77
N ARG A 184 13.59 -6.56 -23.04
CA ARG A 184 12.54 -6.65 -24.07
C ARG A 184 11.50 -7.69 -23.71
N SER A 185 11.92 -8.87 -23.24
CA SER A 185 11.00 -9.93 -22.78
C SER A 185 10.17 -9.44 -21.58
N PHE A 186 10.82 -8.82 -20.62
CA PHE A 186 10.14 -8.23 -19.46
C PHE A 186 9.08 -7.19 -19.86
N LEU A 187 9.43 -6.23 -20.73
CA LEU A 187 8.51 -5.19 -21.17
C LEU A 187 7.35 -5.74 -22.02
N ALA A 188 7.59 -6.80 -22.81
CA ALA A 188 6.52 -7.48 -23.54
C ALA A 188 5.51 -8.13 -22.58
N GLN A 189 5.99 -8.85 -21.57
CA GLN A 189 5.16 -9.47 -20.56
C GLN A 189 4.42 -8.41 -19.73
N LEU A 190 5.10 -7.32 -19.38
CA LEU A 190 4.51 -6.20 -18.66
C LEU A 190 3.33 -5.59 -19.43
N ASN A 191 3.51 -5.36 -20.73
CA ASN A 191 2.46 -4.81 -21.61
C ASN A 191 1.27 -5.77 -21.74
N GLU A 192 1.52 -7.06 -21.95
CA GLU A 192 0.46 -8.06 -22.02
C GLU A 192 -0.28 -8.22 -20.70
N GLY A 193 0.45 -8.26 -19.58
CA GLY A 193 -0.14 -8.34 -18.25
C GLY A 193 -1.06 -7.15 -17.95
N ALA A 194 -0.63 -5.93 -18.31
CA ALA A 194 -1.45 -4.73 -18.15
C ALA A 194 -2.72 -4.80 -19.02
N ARG A 195 -2.57 -5.19 -20.26
CA ARG A 195 -3.71 -5.36 -21.18
C ARG A 195 -4.76 -6.29 -20.57
N ILE A 196 -4.36 -7.48 -20.13
CA ILE A 196 -5.28 -8.46 -19.53
C ILE A 196 -5.93 -7.89 -18.27
N ASN A 197 -5.14 -7.22 -17.39
CA ASN A 197 -5.65 -6.59 -16.19
C ASN A 197 -6.76 -5.55 -16.50
N PHE A 198 -6.52 -4.67 -17.46
CA PHE A 198 -7.51 -3.65 -17.82
C PHE A 198 -8.72 -4.26 -18.56
N LEU A 199 -8.51 -5.23 -19.45
CA LEU A 199 -9.61 -5.94 -20.09
C LEU A 199 -10.52 -6.65 -19.10
N THR A 200 -9.98 -7.36 -18.10
CA THR A 200 -10.79 -8.03 -17.08
C THR A 200 -11.64 -7.06 -16.25
N ARG A 201 -11.20 -5.81 -16.12
CA ARG A 201 -11.95 -4.74 -15.42
C ARG A 201 -12.98 -4.05 -16.32
N LEU A 202 -12.66 -3.89 -17.60
CA LEU A 202 -13.54 -3.27 -18.60
C LEU A 202 -14.69 -4.21 -19.00
N ILE A 203 -14.47 -5.51 -18.97
CA ILE A 203 -15.48 -6.53 -19.26
C ILE A 203 -16.30 -6.80 -18.00
N ALA A 204 -17.61 -6.98 -18.15
CA ALA A 204 -18.51 -7.28 -17.02
C ALA A 204 -18.07 -8.55 -16.26
N LYS A 205 -18.17 -8.53 -14.92
CA LYS A 205 -17.71 -9.62 -14.04
C LYS A 205 -18.24 -11.03 -14.40
N LYS A 206 -19.39 -11.13 -15.07
CA LYS A 206 -19.99 -12.39 -15.49
C LYS A 206 -19.79 -12.71 -16.97
N ASP A 207 -18.98 -11.92 -17.68
CA ASP A 207 -18.69 -12.17 -19.11
C ASP A 207 -17.78 -13.40 -19.20
N PRO A 208 -18.17 -14.42 -20.01
CA PRO A 208 -17.36 -15.64 -20.20
C PRO A 208 -15.90 -15.36 -20.61
N ARG A 209 -15.67 -14.27 -21.35
CA ARG A 209 -14.32 -13.84 -21.79
C ARG A 209 -13.35 -13.57 -20.65
N GLN A 210 -13.84 -13.22 -19.43
CA GLN A 210 -12.95 -13.04 -18.27
C GLN A 210 -12.20 -14.32 -17.92
N LYS A 211 -12.88 -15.46 -17.95
CA LYS A 211 -12.24 -16.76 -17.68
C LYS A 211 -11.15 -17.08 -18.69
N ASP A 212 -11.42 -16.83 -19.98
CA ASP A 212 -10.46 -17.09 -21.06
C ASP A 212 -9.25 -16.14 -20.98
N LEU A 213 -9.46 -14.88 -20.59
CA LEU A 213 -8.38 -13.91 -20.38
C LEU A 213 -7.49 -14.32 -19.20
N LEU A 214 -8.07 -14.71 -18.08
CA LEU A 214 -7.31 -15.12 -16.90
C LEU A 214 -6.61 -16.47 -17.10
N ALA A 215 -7.14 -17.36 -17.93
CA ALA A 215 -6.49 -18.63 -18.28
C ALA A 215 -5.18 -18.43 -19.06
N GLN A 216 -4.97 -17.25 -19.67
CA GLN A 216 -3.71 -16.92 -20.37
C GLN A 216 -2.60 -16.52 -19.41
N ILE A 217 -2.89 -16.27 -18.14
CA ILE A 217 -1.91 -15.87 -17.13
C ILE A 217 -1.25 -17.09 -16.53
N ASP A 218 0.07 -17.21 -16.72
CA ASP A 218 0.88 -18.11 -15.90
C ASP A 218 1.08 -17.49 -14.53
N ILE A 219 0.38 -18.02 -13.51
CA ILE A 219 0.42 -17.52 -12.15
C ILE A 219 1.82 -17.60 -11.54
N ASN A 220 2.67 -18.51 -12.03
CA ASN A 220 4.04 -18.68 -11.54
C ASN A 220 5.04 -17.76 -12.25
N ASN A 221 4.64 -17.06 -13.31
CA ASN A 221 5.45 -16.07 -13.96
C ASN A 221 5.23 -14.69 -13.36
N TRP A 222 5.91 -14.45 -12.23
CA TRP A 222 5.80 -13.19 -11.49
C TRP A 222 6.49 -12.04 -12.23
N ILE A 223 5.71 -11.06 -12.65
CA ILE A 223 6.20 -9.80 -13.17
C ILE A 223 6.02 -8.75 -12.06
N GLY A 224 7.12 -8.34 -11.42
CA GLY A 224 7.14 -7.60 -10.15
C GLY A 224 6.34 -6.30 -10.05
N LEU A 225 5.85 -5.73 -11.16
CA LEU A 225 4.96 -4.56 -11.15
C LEU A 225 3.47 -4.94 -11.12
N TYR A 226 3.12 -6.22 -11.29
CA TYR A 226 1.74 -6.69 -11.35
C TYR A 226 1.48 -7.88 -10.45
N ASN A 227 1.61 -7.69 -9.13
CA ASN A 227 1.05 -8.63 -8.16
C ASN A 227 -0.47 -8.78 -8.30
N TYR A 228 -1.11 -7.85 -8.98
CA TYR A 228 -2.55 -7.83 -9.17
C TYR A 228 -3.08 -8.96 -10.07
N LEU A 229 -2.37 -9.32 -11.15
CA LEU A 229 -2.83 -10.39 -12.06
C LEU A 229 -2.86 -11.77 -11.41
N PRO A 230 -1.81 -12.23 -10.72
CA PRO A 230 -1.88 -13.45 -9.93
C PRO A 230 -3.05 -13.45 -8.93
N GLN A 231 -3.33 -12.31 -8.28
CA GLN A 231 -4.49 -12.15 -7.39
C GLN A 231 -5.82 -12.36 -8.14
N CYS A 232 -5.95 -11.79 -9.35
CA CYS A 232 -7.15 -11.99 -10.18
C CYS A 232 -7.34 -13.46 -10.53
N VAL A 233 -6.25 -14.19 -10.88
CA VAL A 233 -6.30 -15.63 -11.16
C VAL A 233 -6.71 -16.43 -9.93
N VAL A 234 -6.17 -16.10 -8.76
CA VAL A 234 -6.57 -16.75 -7.49
C VAL A 234 -8.05 -16.54 -7.25
N ARG A 235 -8.52 -15.28 -7.27
CA ARG A 235 -9.94 -14.96 -7.01
C ARG A 235 -10.90 -15.59 -8.03
N ALA A 236 -10.53 -15.58 -9.31
CA ALA A 236 -11.35 -16.23 -10.35
C ALA A 236 -11.38 -17.77 -10.25
N SER A 237 -10.42 -18.34 -9.52
CA SER A 237 -10.35 -19.79 -9.27
C SER A 237 -11.00 -20.21 -7.96
N MET A 238 -11.42 -19.26 -7.12
CA MET A 238 -12.16 -19.54 -5.88
C MET A 238 -13.62 -19.94 -6.18
N ASP A 239 -14.23 -20.64 -5.23
CA ASP A 239 -15.69 -20.77 -5.24
C ASP A 239 -16.33 -19.36 -5.22
N PRO A 240 -17.25 -19.04 -6.14
CA PRO A 240 -17.87 -17.71 -6.20
C PRO A 240 -18.51 -17.27 -4.87
N LYS A 241 -19.07 -18.19 -4.09
CA LYS A 241 -19.64 -17.90 -2.76
C LYS A 241 -18.58 -17.48 -1.75
N LEU A 242 -17.37 -18.06 -1.83
CA LEU A 242 -16.25 -17.71 -0.95
C LEU A 242 -15.57 -16.42 -1.41
N ASP A 243 -15.51 -16.13 -2.71
CA ASP A 243 -15.06 -14.81 -3.20
C ASP A 243 -16.02 -13.68 -2.77
N GLU A 244 -17.33 -13.95 -2.68
CA GLU A 244 -18.33 -13.02 -2.17
C GLU A 244 -18.22 -12.75 -0.66
N CYS A 245 -17.47 -13.59 0.09
CA CYS A 245 -17.14 -13.33 1.51
C CYS A 245 -16.17 -12.18 1.70
N PHE A 246 -15.50 -11.70 0.64
CA PHE A 246 -14.62 -10.54 0.72
C PHE A 246 -15.34 -9.32 1.31
N GLY A 247 -14.83 -8.82 2.42
CA GLY A 247 -15.42 -7.71 3.17
C GLY A 247 -16.61 -8.08 4.06
N LYS A 248 -17.00 -9.38 4.13
CA LYS A 248 -18.09 -9.89 4.99
C LYS A 248 -17.58 -10.89 6.02
N ASP A 249 -16.92 -11.95 5.58
CA ASP A 249 -16.23 -12.92 6.43
C ASP A 249 -14.85 -13.21 5.84
N MET A 250 -13.89 -12.52 6.39
CA MET A 250 -12.52 -12.60 5.90
C MET A 250 -11.80 -13.89 6.31
N THR A 251 -12.32 -14.65 7.28
CA THR A 251 -11.78 -15.98 7.60
C THR A 251 -11.95 -16.95 6.44
N ASP A 252 -13.19 -17.11 5.99
CA ASP A 252 -13.49 -18.05 4.90
C ASP A 252 -12.92 -17.59 3.56
N PHE A 253 -12.95 -16.26 3.29
CA PHE A 253 -12.27 -15.69 2.13
C PHE A 253 -10.77 -16.02 2.14
N GLY A 254 -10.07 -15.73 3.23
CA GLY A 254 -8.61 -15.94 3.33
C GLY A 254 -8.22 -17.42 3.21
N LEU A 255 -8.99 -18.31 3.83
CA LEU A 255 -8.77 -19.77 3.74
C LEU A 255 -8.96 -20.28 2.31
N ALA A 256 -10.01 -19.84 1.63
CA ALA A 256 -10.26 -20.22 0.24
C ALA A 256 -9.19 -19.65 -0.71
N TYR A 257 -8.75 -18.41 -0.46
CA TYR A 257 -7.64 -17.79 -1.20
C TYR A 257 -6.36 -18.62 -1.07
N MET A 258 -6.00 -19.01 0.17
CA MET A 258 -4.84 -19.87 0.45
C MET A 258 -4.96 -21.25 -0.18
N GLN A 259 -6.16 -21.85 -0.23
CA GLN A 259 -6.37 -23.14 -0.89
C GLN A 259 -6.01 -23.08 -2.38
N VAL A 260 -6.47 -22.04 -3.09
CA VAL A 260 -6.12 -21.86 -4.51
C VAL A 260 -4.61 -21.64 -4.70
N ILE A 261 -3.96 -20.87 -3.83
CA ILE A 261 -2.50 -20.70 -3.87
C ILE A 261 -1.81 -22.05 -3.75
N LYS A 262 -2.21 -22.87 -2.77
CA LYS A 262 -1.64 -24.20 -2.55
C LYS A 262 -1.75 -25.12 -3.78
N GLU A 263 -2.83 -24.99 -4.52
CA GLU A 263 -3.10 -25.84 -5.71
C GLU A 263 -2.35 -25.37 -6.97
N LYS A 264 -2.14 -24.06 -7.13
CA LYS A 264 -1.69 -23.47 -8.40
C LYS A 264 -0.28 -22.88 -8.37
N VAL A 265 0.23 -22.53 -7.19
CA VAL A 265 1.50 -21.80 -7.07
C VAL A 265 2.62 -22.77 -6.71
N THR A 266 3.66 -22.78 -7.54
CA THR A 266 4.87 -23.60 -7.35
C THR A 266 6.14 -22.75 -7.19
N ASP A 267 6.12 -21.50 -7.69
CA ASP A 267 7.25 -20.57 -7.53
C ASP A 267 7.24 -19.94 -6.12
N PRO A 268 8.35 -20.07 -5.35
CA PRO A 268 8.43 -19.56 -3.98
C PRO A 268 8.25 -18.03 -3.88
N THR A 269 8.70 -17.28 -4.89
CA THR A 269 8.57 -15.80 -4.91
C THR A 269 7.11 -15.38 -5.08
N VAL A 270 6.40 -16.09 -5.97
CA VAL A 270 4.97 -15.89 -6.19
C VAL A 270 4.17 -16.31 -4.94
N LEU A 271 4.55 -17.42 -4.33
CA LEU A 271 3.95 -17.90 -3.07
C LEU A 271 4.06 -16.84 -1.98
N HIS A 272 5.28 -16.33 -1.74
CA HIS A 272 5.53 -15.27 -0.76
C HIS A 272 4.65 -14.05 -1.02
N ALA A 273 4.65 -13.54 -2.26
CA ALA A 273 3.90 -12.34 -2.62
C ALA A 273 2.38 -12.53 -2.48
N LEU A 274 1.82 -13.67 -2.88
CA LEU A 274 0.38 -13.93 -2.75
C LEU A 274 -0.04 -14.19 -1.31
N LEU A 275 0.83 -14.79 -0.49
CA LEU A 275 0.58 -14.91 0.96
C LEU A 275 0.63 -13.54 1.63
N ASP A 276 1.56 -12.66 1.24
CA ASP A 276 1.59 -11.29 1.75
C ASP A 276 0.28 -10.56 1.43
N VAL A 277 -0.20 -10.65 0.20
CA VAL A 277 -1.50 -10.11 -0.21
C VAL A 277 -2.66 -10.71 0.60
N CYS A 278 -2.66 -12.02 0.81
CA CYS A 278 -3.68 -12.70 1.62
C CYS A 278 -3.70 -12.18 3.06
N GLY A 279 -2.52 -12.05 3.67
CA GLY A 279 -2.35 -11.49 5.01
C GLY A 279 -2.81 -10.04 5.10
N GLU A 280 -2.44 -9.23 4.12
CA GLU A 280 -2.83 -7.81 4.05
C GLU A 280 -4.35 -7.66 3.91
N TYR A 281 -4.98 -8.37 2.96
CA TYR A 281 -6.43 -8.31 2.77
C TYR A 281 -7.19 -8.79 4.00
N THR A 282 -6.76 -9.89 4.62
CA THR A 282 -7.48 -10.49 5.73
C THR A 282 -7.22 -9.74 7.04
N LEU A 283 -5.97 -9.42 7.38
CA LEU A 283 -5.59 -8.94 8.70
C LEU A 283 -5.47 -7.41 8.80
N THR A 284 -5.31 -6.70 7.66
CA THR A 284 -5.14 -5.24 7.67
C THR A 284 -6.40 -4.52 7.21
N TYR A 285 -6.99 -4.96 6.12
CA TYR A 285 -8.19 -4.34 5.53
C TYR A 285 -9.46 -5.13 5.79
N GLY A 286 -9.33 -6.38 6.24
CA GLY A 286 -10.48 -7.23 6.53
C GLY A 286 -11.24 -6.73 7.76
N LYS A 287 -12.56 -6.55 7.59
CA LYS A 287 -13.52 -6.45 8.68
C LYS A 287 -14.10 -7.83 8.95
N ASP A 288 -14.61 -8.05 10.15
CA ASP A 288 -15.37 -9.26 10.48
C ASP A 288 -14.60 -10.57 10.26
N ILE A 289 -13.41 -10.67 10.88
CA ILE A 289 -12.66 -11.94 10.94
C ILE A 289 -13.28 -12.79 12.07
N ALA A 290 -14.19 -13.67 11.71
CA ALA A 290 -14.94 -14.50 12.68
C ALA A 290 -14.00 -15.42 13.47
N ASP A 291 -13.05 -16.08 12.79
CA ASP A 291 -12.09 -17.00 13.40
C ASP A 291 -10.65 -16.72 12.95
N VAL A 292 -10.06 -15.71 13.59
CA VAL A 292 -8.68 -15.33 13.33
C VAL A 292 -7.67 -16.44 13.71
N ASP A 293 -8.00 -17.31 14.67
CA ASP A 293 -7.12 -18.41 15.08
C ASP A 293 -7.01 -19.48 14.00
N ARG A 294 -8.14 -19.85 13.39
CA ARG A 294 -8.20 -20.79 12.27
C ARG A 294 -7.44 -20.24 11.06
N PHE A 295 -7.69 -18.96 10.71
CA PHE A 295 -6.95 -18.30 9.63
C PHE A 295 -5.44 -18.28 9.90
N TRP A 296 -5.03 -17.79 11.07
CA TRP A 296 -3.62 -17.63 11.42
C TRP A 296 -2.84 -18.95 11.45
N LYS A 297 -3.47 -20.01 11.97
CA LYS A 297 -2.88 -21.36 11.94
C LYS A 297 -2.57 -21.79 10.51
N SER A 298 -3.57 -21.72 9.60
CA SER A 298 -3.40 -22.11 8.20
C SER A 298 -2.38 -21.22 7.48
N TYR A 299 -2.36 -19.92 7.80
CA TYR A 299 -1.39 -18.97 7.26
C TYR A 299 0.06 -19.33 7.64
N CYS A 300 0.32 -19.60 8.92
CA CYS A 300 1.64 -20.01 9.40
C CYS A 300 2.11 -21.34 8.80
N GLU A 301 1.20 -22.32 8.66
CA GLU A 301 1.48 -23.61 8.01
C GLU A 301 1.90 -23.40 6.55
N MET A 302 1.21 -22.55 5.81
CA MET A 302 1.51 -22.27 4.41
C MET A 302 2.77 -21.41 4.24
N ALA A 303 3.01 -20.45 5.14
CA ALA A 303 4.24 -19.66 5.15
C ALA A 303 5.51 -20.51 5.39
N GLY A 304 5.37 -21.75 5.87
CA GLY A 304 6.47 -22.73 5.92
C GLY A 304 7.71 -22.28 6.70
N GLY A 305 7.53 -21.39 7.69
CA GLY A 305 8.63 -20.81 8.47
C GLY A 305 9.19 -19.51 7.90
N ASP A 306 8.56 -18.90 6.89
CA ASP A 306 8.90 -17.55 6.43
C ASP A 306 8.72 -16.54 7.58
N SER A 307 9.85 -16.25 8.24
CA SER A 307 9.86 -15.38 9.42
C SER A 307 9.47 -13.92 9.09
N THR A 308 9.61 -13.51 7.83
CA THR A 308 9.28 -12.14 7.39
C THR A 308 7.78 -11.94 7.39
N LEU A 309 7.03 -12.83 6.74
CA LEU A 309 5.57 -12.80 6.71
C LEU A 309 4.96 -12.98 8.09
N ILE A 310 5.49 -13.95 8.87
CA ILE A 310 4.98 -14.22 10.22
C ILE A 310 5.17 -12.99 11.11
N LYS A 311 6.36 -12.37 11.13
CA LYS A 311 6.64 -11.16 11.91
C LYS A 311 5.81 -9.96 11.47
N LYS A 312 5.55 -9.81 10.16
CA LYS A 312 4.74 -8.73 9.61
C LYS A 312 3.33 -8.73 10.18
N TYR A 313 2.72 -9.90 10.35
CA TYR A 313 1.29 -10.02 10.68
C TYR A 313 0.97 -10.48 12.10
N GLN A 314 1.92 -11.08 12.85
CA GLN A 314 1.64 -11.60 14.19
C GLN A 314 1.09 -10.54 15.17
N ASP A 315 1.62 -9.33 15.14
CA ASP A 315 1.14 -8.24 16.01
C ASP A 315 -0.30 -7.84 15.67
N LYS A 316 -0.68 -7.88 14.39
CA LYS A 316 -2.06 -7.63 13.93
C LYS A 316 -3.02 -8.71 14.43
N VAL A 317 -2.61 -9.97 14.38
CA VAL A 317 -3.39 -11.10 14.93
C VAL A 317 -3.61 -10.93 16.43
N VAL A 318 -2.58 -10.56 17.18
CA VAL A 318 -2.70 -10.28 18.62
C VAL A 318 -3.68 -9.15 18.87
N ALA A 319 -3.60 -8.05 18.12
CA ALA A 319 -4.51 -6.91 18.24
C ALA A 319 -5.96 -7.31 17.93
N ILE A 320 -6.21 -8.02 16.81
CA ILE A 320 -7.55 -8.50 16.43
C ILE A 320 -8.16 -9.35 17.55
N LYS A 321 -7.36 -10.23 18.18
CA LYS A 321 -7.83 -11.05 19.33
C LYS A 321 -8.15 -10.19 20.56
N ALA A 322 -7.36 -9.16 20.81
CA ALA A 322 -7.53 -8.28 21.96
C ALA A 322 -8.80 -7.42 21.86
N ILE A 323 -9.18 -7.00 20.65
CA ILE A 323 -10.35 -6.13 20.42
C ILE A 323 -11.64 -6.87 20.04
N LYS A 324 -11.68 -8.20 20.17
CA LYS A 324 -12.92 -8.96 19.96
C LYS A 324 -14.02 -8.53 20.95
N LYS A 325 -15.25 -8.49 20.44
CA LYS A 325 -16.45 -8.17 21.24
C LYS A 325 -16.46 -8.99 22.56
N GLY A 326 -16.71 -8.32 23.66
CA GLY A 326 -16.76 -8.88 25.01
C GLY A 326 -15.41 -9.02 25.71
N LYS A 327 -14.27 -8.78 25.04
CA LYS A 327 -12.96 -8.72 25.71
C LYS A 327 -12.79 -7.41 26.45
N GLU A 328 -11.99 -7.42 27.53
CA GLU A 328 -11.56 -6.20 28.21
C GLU A 328 -10.84 -5.30 27.20
N ALA A 329 -11.25 -4.03 27.11
CA ALA A 329 -10.63 -3.07 26.23
C ALA A 329 -9.20 -2.76 26.71
N PRO A 330 -8.16 -2.91 25.84
CA PRO A 330 -6.80 -2.52 26.20
C PRO A 330 -6.75 -1.08 26.70
N ASP A 331 -6.24 -0.87 27.90
CA ASP A 331 -6.10 0.47 28.47
C ASP A 331 -5.03 1.27 27.74
N PHE A 332 -5.25 2.56 27.55
CA PHE A 332 -4.28 3.48 26.97
C PHE A 332 -4.45 4.88 27.57
N THR A 333 -3.41 5.68 27.42
CA THR A 333 -3.35 7.04 27.97
C THR A 333 -3.56 8.07 26.87
N PHE A 334 -4.24 9.15 27.20
CA PHE A 334 -4.48 10.31 26.34
C PHE A 334 -4.63 11.56 27.19
N SER A 335 -4.49 12.75 26.60
CA SER A 335 -4.52 14.00 27.34
C SER A 335 -5.53 14.98 26.76
N ASP A 336 -6.17 15.76 27.59
CA ASP A 336 -7.00 16.87 27.17
C ASP A 336 -6.17 18.08 26.66
N ARG A 337 -6.87 19.14 26.30
CA ARG A 337 -6.26 20.37 25.77
C ARG A 337 -5.27 20.99 26.77
N ASP A 338 -5.58 20.94 28.06
CA ASP A 338 -4.78 21.54 29.14
C ASP A 338 -3.62 20.64 29.58
N GLY A 339 -3.52 19.43 28.99
CA GLY A 339 -2.45 18.48 29.27
C GLY A 339 -2.74 17.55 30.44
N LYS A 340 -3.96 17.56 30.97
CA LYS A 340 -4.37 16.59 32.01
C LYS A 340 -4.51 15.21 31.34
N SER A 341 -3.88 14.23 31.96
CA SER A 341 -3.84 12.84 31.44
C SER A 341 -5.02 12.03 31.98
N TYR A 342 -5.51 11.14 31.12
CA TYR A 342 -6.61 10.22 31.38
C TYR A 342 -6.24 8.83 30.87
N HIS A 343 -6.92 7.82 31.43
CA HIS A 343 -6.91 6.45 30.99
C HIS A 343 -8.27 6.05 30.46
N LEU A 344 -8.33 5.11 29.51
CA LEU A 344 -9.61 4.61 29.01
C LEU A 344 -10.52 4.09 30.12
N LYS A 345 -9.96 3.43 31.13
CA LYS A 345 -10.69 2.91 32.31
C LYS A 345 -11.39 3.99 33.15
N ASP A 346 -10.97 5.25 33.05
CA ASP A 346 -11.58 6.38 33.79
C ASP A 346 -12.95 6.77 33.20
N PHE A 347 -13.29 6.20 32.01
CA PHE A 347 -14.54 6.45 31.29
C PHE A 347 -15.59 5.35 31.46
N ARG A 348 -15.35 4.39 32.35
CA ARG A 348 -16.33 3.35 32.69
C ARG A 348 -17.63 3.92 33.24
N GLY A 349 -18.72 3.15 33.13
CA GLY A 349 -20.06 3.53 33.60
C GLY A 349 -21.00 4.00 32.49
N LYS A 350 -20.45 4.33 31.29
CA LYS A 350 -21.22 4.67 30.11
C LYS A 350 -20.65 3.95 28.90
N VAL A 351 -21.49 3.70 27.90
CA VAL A 351 -21.01 3.28 26.57
C VAL A 351 -20.18 4.41 26.00
N LEU A 352 -18.98 4.11 25.52
CA LEU A 352 -18.06 5.10 24.99
C LEU A 352 -17.92 4.91 23.48
N TYR A 353 -18.29 5.95 22.72
CA TYR A 353 -18.02 6.04 21.29
C TYR A 353 -16.76 6.88 21.09
N ILE A 354 -15.73 6.30 20.49
CA ILE A 354 -14.40 6.91 20.31
C ILE A 354 -14.15 7.14 18.83
N ASP A 355 -13.83 8.37 18.45
CA ASP A 355 -13.35 8.78 17.14
C ASP A 355 -11.83 8.97 17.18
N CYS A 356 -11.08 8.15 16.43
CA CYS A 356 -9.65 8.31 16.23
C CYS A 356 -9.41 9.03 14.89
N TRP A 357 -8.89 10.25 14.96
CA TRP A 357 -8.78 11.15 13.83
C TRP A 357 -7.49 11.96 13.80
N ALA A 358 -7.27 12.77 12.75
CA ALA A 358 -6.21 13.78 12.71
C ALA A 358 -6.60 14.96 11.81
N THR A 359 -5.99 16.13 12.05
CA THR A 359 -6.30 17.36 11.31
C THR A 359 -5.96 17.28 9.81
N TRP A 360 -4.96 16.49 9.45
CA TRP A 360 -4.53 16.23 8.07
C TRP A 360 -5.32 15.13 7.36
N CYS A 361 -6.16 14.40 8.09
CA CYS A 361 -6.95 13.30 7.55
C CYS A 361 -8.24 13.83 6.89
N GLY A 362 -8.24 13.99 5.58
CA GLY A 362 -9.40 14.47 4.82
C GLY A 362 -10.68 13.66 5.04
N PRO A 363 -10.64 12.31 4.96
CA PRO A 363 -11.81 11.48 5.28
C PRO A 363 -12.32 11.64 6.70
N CYS A 364 -11.41 11.83 7.69
CA CYS A 364 -11.81 12.08 9.09
C CYS A 364 -12.57 13.41 9.20
N CYS A 365 -12.06 14.47 8.55
CA CYS A 365 -12.71 15.77 8.58
C CYS A 365 -14.12 15.76 7.94
N LYS A 366 -14.40 14.84 7.01
CA LYS A 366 -15.73 14.65 6.43
C LYS A 366 -16.72 14.00 7.41
N GLU A 367 -16.24 13.20 8.36
CA GLU A 367 -17.08 12.58 9.39
C GLU A 367 -17.43 13.52 10.54
N ILE A 368 -16.65 14.58 10.79
CA ILE A 368 -16.87 15.53 11.91
C ILE A 368 -18.29 16.12 11.93
N PRO A 369 -18.87 16.63 10.82
CA PRO A 369 -20.23 17.18 10.85
C PRO A 369 -21.30 16.12 11.19
N PHE A 370 -21.10 14.89 10.79
CA PHE A 370 -21.98 13.78 11.15
C PHE A 370 -21.83 13.44 12.63
N LEU A 371 -20.59 13.40 13.14
CA LEU A 371 -20.34 13.15 14.56
C LEU A 371 -20.96 14.23 15.45
N GLU A 372 -20.81 15.51 15.08
CA GLU A 372 -21.46 16.63 15.80
C GLU A 372 -22.98 16.45 15.87
N LYS A 373 -23.60 16.06 14.76
CA LYS A 373 -25.03 15.75 14.72
C LYS A 373 -25.38 14.59 15.65
N ARG A 374 -24.57 13.49 15.69
CA ARG A 374 -24.82 12.37 16.59
C ARG A 374 -24.66 12.77 18.06
N VAL A 375 -23.66 13.57 18.37
CA VAL A 375 -23.48 14.12 19.75
C VAL A 375 -24.71 14.90 20.19
N GLU A 376 -25.27 15.78 19.34
CA GLU A 376 -26.49 16.54 19.65
C GLU A 376 -27.71 15.63 19.80
N GLU A 377 -27.88 14.62 18.94
CA GLU A 377 -28.97 13.65 19.00
C GLU A 377 -28.96 12.81 20.31
N TYR A 378 -27.78 12.55 20.88
CA TYR A 378 -27.60 11.76 22.12
C TYR A 378 -27.29 12.61 23.35
N LYS A 379 -27.39 13.95 23.31
CA LYS A 379 -26.98 14.83 24.42
C LYS A 379 -27.73 14.59 25.73
N ASP A 380 -29.00 14.17 25.65
CA ASP A 380 -29.84 13.88 26.82
C ASP A 380 -29.79 12.39 27.22
N ASN A 381 -29.01 11.58 26.55
CA ASN A 381 -28.81 10.17 26.86
C ASN A 381 -27.58 9.98 27.77
N ASP A 382 -27.84 9.78 29.07
CA ASP A 382 -26.79 9.64 30.09
C ASP A 382 -26.03 8.31 30.05
N LYS A 383 -26.46 7.34 29.19
CA LYS A 383 -25.84 6.02 29.06
C LYS A 383 -24.69 5.99 28.03
N VAL A 384 -24.53 7.04 27.22
CA VAL A 384 -23.48 7.10 26.18
C VAL A 384 -22.63 8.35 26.34
N ARG A 385 -21.37 8.25 25.91
CA ARG A 385 -20.39 9.34 25.89
C ARG A 385 -19.60 9.30 24.60
N PHE A 386 -19.42 10.45 23.98
CA PHE A 386 -18.65 10.61 22.74
C PHE A 386 -17.33 11.30 23.07
N ILE A 387 -16.22 10.77 22.55
CA ILE A 387 -14.92 11.40 22.64
C ILE A 387 -14.20 11.32 21.30
N SER A 388 -13.38 12.33 20.99
CA SER A 388 -12.44 12.27 19.86
C SER A 388 -11.01 12.30 20.37
N ILE A 389 -10.18 11.44 19.77
CA ILE A 389 -8.76 11.29 20.09
C ILE A 389 -7.95 11.65 18.86
N SER A 390 -7.27 12.79 18.92
CA SER A 390 -6.37 13.22 17.83
C SER A 390 -5.09 12.41 17.86
N MET A 391 -4.74 11.86 16.69
CA MET A 391 -3.49 11.17 16.41
C MET A 391 -2.45 12.09 15.73
N ASP A 392 -2.66 13.42 15.82
CA ASP A 392 -1.72 14.40 15.26
C ASP A 392 -0.37 14.36 15.97
N SER A 393 0.70 14.32 15.21
CA SER A 393 2.05 14.51 15.74
C SER A 393 2.34 15.99 16.11
N ASN A 394 1.53 16.92 15.56
CA ASN A 394 1.62 18.35 15.81
C ASN A 394 0.43 18.80 16.70
N LYS A 395 0.65 18.83 18.02
CA LYS A 395 -0.37 19.26 18.99
C LYS A 395 -0.92 20.66 18.70
N GLN A 396 -0.10 21.58 18.18
CA GLN A 396 -0.56 22.94 17.86
C GLN A 396 -1.56 22.95 16.70
N ALA A 397 -1.38 22.10 15.68
CA ALA A 397 -2.34 21.98 14.58
C ALA A 397 -3.71 21.51 15.09
N TRP A 398 -3.72 20.51 15.99
CA TRP A 398 -4.94 20.06 16.66
C TRP A 398 -5.60 21.17 17.50
N MET A 399 -4.84 21.90 18.33
CA MET A 399 -5.37 23.00 19.14
C MET A 399 -5.98 24.09 18.28
N ASN A 400 -5.31 24.50 17.19
CA ASN A 400 -5.82 25.50 16.24
C ASN A 400 -7.12 25.04 15.59
N LYS A 401 -7.24 23.74 15.28
CA LYS A 401 -8.47 23.16 14.72
C LYS A 401 -9.62 23.22 15.72
N LEU A 402 -9.38 22.89 17.01
CA LEU A 402 -10.37 22.98 18.06
C LEU A 402 -10.84 24.43 18.29
N ASP A 403 -9.92 25.40 18.27
CA ASP A 403 -10.26 26.84 18.40
C ASP A 403 -11.16 27.34 17.27
N LYS A 404 -10.94 26.81 16.07
CA LYS A 404 -11.74 27.15 14.89
C LYS A 404 -13.13 26.49 14.92
N ASP A 405 -13.16 25.17 15.14
CA ASP A 405 -14.37 24.37 14.95
C ASP A 405 -15.26 24.31 16.19
N LYS A 406 -14.69 24.53 17.40
CA LYS A 406 -15.37 24.57 18.71
C LYS A 406 -16.29 23.37 18.96
N PRO A 407 -15.80 22.12 18.84
CA PRO A 407 -16.62 20.94 19.02
C PRO A 407 -17.27 20.90 20.43
N GLN A 408 -18.51 20.42 20.50
CA GLN A 408 -19.30 20.40 21.73
C GLN A 408 -19.18 19.07 22.50
N TRP A 409 -18.23 18.22 22.15
CA TRP A 409 -17.90 16.97 22.86
C TRP A 409 -16.42 16.93 23.21
N GLU A 410 -16.05 15.97 24.03
CA GLU A 410 -14.73 15.90 24.63
C GLU A 410 -13.64 15.57 23.59
N GLN A 411 -12.58 16.34 23.66
CA GLN A 411 -11.47 16.30 22.73
C GLN A 411 -10.18 15.97 23.46
N PHE A 412 -9.49 14.96 22.99
CA PHE A 412 -8.22 14.49 23.53
C PHE A 412 -7.18 14.34 22.43
N SER A 413 -5.93 14.21 22.83
CA SER A 413 -4.81 13.92 21.94
C SER A 413 -3.88 12.89 22.57
N VAL A 414 -3.12 12.18 21.74
CA VAL A 414 -2.07 11.26 22.16
C VAL A 414 -0.69 11.78 21.76
N SER A 415 0.32 11.51 22.60
CA SER A 415 1.72 11.69 22.21
C SER A 415 2.11 10.72 21.12
N LYS A 416 3.29 10.87 20.54
CA LYS A 416 3.80 9.94 19.51
C LYS A 416 3.91 8.51 20.03
N GLU A 417 4.35 8.35 21.29
CA GLU A 417 4.51 7.06 21.95
C GLU A 417 3.14 6.43 22.23
N GLU A 418 2.19 7.21 22.76
CA GLU A 418 0.81 6.78 23.03
C GLU A 418 0.07 6.42 21.73
N HIS A 419 0.23 7.22 20.66
CA HIS A 419 -0.29 6.91 19.34
C HIS A 419 0.20 5.52 18.86
N LYS A 420 1.51 5.26 18.96
CA LYS A 420 2.08 3.97 18.57
C LYS A 420 1.52 2.82 19.41
N ALA A 421 1.38 3.03 20.73
CA ALA A 421 0.83 2.03 21.65
C ALA A 421 -0.66 1.75 21.35
N LEU A 422 -1.47 2.79 21.18
CA LEU A 422 -2.89 2.71 20.82
C LEU A 422 -3.06 1.98 19.47
N SER A 423 -2.32 2.40 18.45
CA SER A 423 -2.39 1.77 17.13
C SER A 423 -2.03 0.29 17.17
N LYS A 424 -1.00 -0.09 17.93
CA LYS A 424 -0.62 -1.49 18.12
C LYS A 424 -1.68 -2.28 18.88
N ALA A 425 -2.21 -1.74 20.00
CA ALA A 425 -3.17 -2.44 20.86
C ALA A 425 -4.52 -2.69 20.17
N TYR A 426 -4.97 -1.74 19.35
CA TYR A 426 -6.27 -1.78 18.67
C TYR A 426 -6.17 -2.16 17.18
N GLY A 427 -4.98 -2.47 16.67
CA GLY A 427 -4.78 -2.82 15.27
C GLY A 427 -5.13 -1.68 14.31
N ILE A 428 -4.93 -0.41 14.72
CA ILE A 428 -5.26 0.76 13.89
C ILE A 428 -4.16 0.93 12.83
N SER A 429 -4.46 0.55 11.60
CA SER A 429 -3.58 0.71 10.45
C SER A 429 -3.86 1.98 9.64
N GLY A 430 -5.00 2.65 9.91
CA GLY A 430 -5.41 3.88 9.24
C GLY A 430 -6.58 4.56 9.96
N ILE A 431 -6.77 5.83 9.68
CA ILE A 431 -7.88 6.66 10.19
C ILE A 431 -8.72 7.20 9.02
N PRO A 432 -10.03 7.47 9.22
CA PRO A 432 -10.77 7.44 10.49
C PRO A 432 -10.98 6.01 11.02
N ARG A 433 -10.87 5.85 12.35
CA ARG A 433 -11.18 4.62 13.08
C ARG A 433 -12.13 4.95 14.21
N PHE A 434 -13.20 4.17 14.35
CA PHE A 434 -14.16 4.32 15.41
C PHE A 434 -14.17 3.07 16.31
N LEU A 435 -14.33 3.27 17.60
CA LEU A 435 -14.38 2.19 18.59
C LEU A 435 -15.63 2.40 19.45
N VAL A 436 -16.28 1.30 19.84
CA VAL A 436 -17.32 1.35 20.87
C VAL A 436 -16.96 0.43 22.03
N ILE A 437 -16.92 1.00 23.23
CA ILE A 437 -16.60 0.31 24.47
C ILE A 437 -17.87 0.27 25.33
N ASN A 438 -18.20 -0.88 25.88
CA ASN A 438 -19.31 -1.05 26.81
C ASN A 438 -19.09 -0.31 28.13
N ALA A 439 -20.14 -0.02 28.87
CA ALA A 439 -20.09 0.66 30.15
C ALA A 439 -19.18 -0.05 31.20
N ASN A 440 -19.10 -1.38 31.11
CA ASN A 440 -18.21 -2.18 31.98
C ASN A 440 -16.74 -2.19 31.55
N GLY A 441 -16.38 -1.55 30.45
CA GLY A 441 -15.01 -1.47 29.92
C GLY A 441 -14.65 -2.59 28.95
N THR A 442 -15.59 -3.42 28.49
CA THR A 442 -15.35 -4.43 27.47
C THR A 442 -15.57 -3.86 26.08
N ILE A 443 -14.93 -4.44 25.06
CA ILE A 443 -15.12 -4.09 23.64
C ILE A 443 -16.58 -4.42 23.23
N ALA A 444 -17.33 -3.43 22.77
CA ALA A 444 -18.58 -3.64 22.05
C ALA A 444 -18.31 -3.80 20.54
N ASN A 445 -17.48 -2.90 19.98
CA ASN A 445 -17.03 -2.98 18.59
C ASN A 445 -15.65 -2.32 18.44
N GLY A 446 -14.64 -3.10 18.05
CA GLY A 446 -13.25 -2.65 17.89
C GLY A 446 -12.93 -2.01 16.53
N ASP A 447 -13.86 -2.05 15.57
CA ASP A 447 -13.85 -1.33 14.29
C ASP A 447 -15.28 -0.89 13.96
N ALA A 448 -15.75 0.11 14.67
CA ALA A 448 -17.15 0.49 14.72
C ALA A 448 -17.61 1.25 13.45
N PHE A 449 -18.91 1.33 13.30
CA PHE A 449 -19.62 2.08 12.28
C PHE A 449 -19.29 3.57 12.33
N ARG A 450 -19.33 4.22 11.17
CA ARG A 450 -19.04 5.65 11.03
C ARG A 450 -20.23 6.52 11.47
N PRO A 451 -19.99 7.76 11.91
CA PRO A 451 -21.09 8.69 12.18
C PRO A 451 -22.02 8.94 10.99
N SER A 452 -21.50 8.86 9.76
CA SER A 452 -22.27 9.02 8.51
C SER A 452 -23.08 7.75 8.12
N ASP A 453 -22.91 6.63 8.82
CA ASP A 453 -23.62 5.38 8.51
C ASP A 453 -25.13 5.55 8.75
N GLU A 454 -25.94 5.10 7.78
CA GLU A 454 -27.42 5.14 7.88
C GLU A 454 -27.94 4.32 9.06
N LYS A 455 -27.23 3.25 9.43
CA LYS A 455 -27.56 2.35 10.55
C LYS A 455 -26.90 2.75 11.87
N PHE A 456 -26.35 3.94 11.96
CA PHE A 456 -25.64 4.41 13.15
C PHE A 456 -26.50 4.26 14.43
N HIS A 457 -27.73 4.74 14.39
CA HIS A 457 -28.65 4.69 15.53
C HIS A 457 -28.99 3.24 15.91
N GLU A 458 -29.39 2.43 14.93
CA GLU A 458 -29.73 1.02 15.16
C GLU A 458 -28.59 0.30 15.89
N GLN A 459 -27.35 0.46 15.40
CA GLN A 459 -26.20 -0.22 15.95
C GLN A 459 -25.78 0.32 17.33
N LEU A 460 -25.83 1.64 17.53
CA LEU A 460 -25.44 2.23 18.81
C LEU A 460 -26.52 1.95 19.89
N ASP A 461 -27.80 2.08 19.56
CA ASP A 461 -28.90 1.84 20.49
C ASP A 461 -28.97 0.37 20.91
N GLU A 462 -28.67 -0.58 19.99
CA GLU A 462 -28.53 -2.00 20.35
C GLU A 462 -27.46 -2.20 21.44
N ILE A 463 -26.31 -1.54 21.28
CA ILE A 463 -25.22 -1.62 22.28
C ILE A 463 -25.63 -0.96 23.60
N ILE A 464 -26.24 0.22 23.57
CA ILE A 464 -26.66 0.96 24.76
C ILE A 464 -27.73 0.18 25.56
N ASN A 465 -28.65 -0.48 24.87
CA ASN A 465 -29.77 -1.20 25.48
C ASN A 465 -29.42 -2.65 25.84
N GLY A 466 -28.39 -3.20 25.27
CA GLY A 466 -27.89 -4.56 25.53
C GLY A 466 -26.91 -4.66 26.70
N ASN A 467 -26.55 -3.54 27.32
CA ASN A 467 -25.64 -3.45 28.50
C ASN A 467 -26.40 -3.34 29.80
#